data_93cd1921ba6ca9ba5e6aca3449538465
#
_entry.id   93cd1921ba6ca9ba5e6aca3449538465
#
_cell.length_a   1.000
_cell.length_b   1.000
_cell.length_c   1.000
_cell.angle_alpha   90.00
_cell.angle_beta   90.00
_cell.angle_gamma   90.00
#
_symmetry.space_group_name_H-M   'P 1'
#
loop_
_entity.id
_entity.type
_entity.pdbx_description
1 polymer ?
#
loop_
_entity_poly.entity_id
_entity_poly.type
_entity_poly.pdbx_seq_one_letter_code
_entity_poly.pdbx_strand_id
1 'polypeptide(L)'
;MIEPAMTPDTLAPTRDSAALQRDLCAALLTPRDPQEMERLLVDLCTPAELRILAERWHVARLLDGTRLSYREIGEQTGVSTTTVVRVARFLKQEPHQGYRAAIDAMDARNVR
;
A
#
# COMPACT_ATOMS: atom_id res chain seq x y z
N MET A 1 18.42 2.27 32.35
CA MET A 1 17.27 3.19 32.26
C MET A 1 16.68 3.14 30.88
N ILE A 2 15.39 3.11 30.79
CA ILE A 2 14.73 3.05 29.51
C ILE A 2 14.40 4.47 29.05
N GLU A 3 14.94 4.82 27.90
CA GLU A 3 14.65 6.10 27.30
C GLU A 3 13.43 5.94 26.41
N PRO A 4 12.39 6.71 26.59
CA PRO A 4 11.25 6.63 25.67
C PRO A 4 11.74 6.94 24.26
N ALA A 5 11.38 6.09 23.32
CA ALA A 5 11.82 6.25 21.95
C ALA A 5 11.33 7.56 21.37
N MET A 6 10.13 7.97 21.75
CA MET A 6 9.56 9.19 21.22
C MET A 6 8.64 9.81 22.25
N THR A 7 8.89 11.05 22.56
CA THR A 7 7.98 11.83 23.41
C THR A 7 7.42 12.98 22.58
N PRO A 8 6.27 13.53 22.96
CA PRO A 8 5.75 14.70 22.24
C PRO A 8 6.74 15.86 22.19
N ASP A 9 7.62 15.98 23.21
CA ASP A 9 8.59 17.07 23.27
C ASP A 9 9.72 16.93 22.25
N THR A 10 9.97 15.71 21.75
CA THR A 10 11.03 15.50 20.77
C THR A 10 10.50 15.60 19.34
N LEU A 11 9.20 15.67 19.15
CA LEU A 11 8.60 15.78 17.84
C LEU A 11 8.50 17.24 17.44
N ALA A 12 9.04 17.58 16.29
CA ALA A 12 9.03 18.95 15.78
C ALA A 12 8.40 18.99 14.40
N PRO A 13 7.69 20.09 14.08
CA PRO A 13 7.18 20.24 12.71
C PRO A 13 8.32 20.22 11.69
N THR A 14 8.06 19.64 10.54
CA THR A 14 9.05 19.56 9.49
C THR A 14 8.37 19.64 8.13
N ARG A 15 9.11 20.13 7.14
CA ARG A 15 8.71 20.09 5.74
C ARG A 15 9.52 19.07 4.95
N ASP A 16 10.38 18.33 5.62
CA ASP A 16 11.20 17.30 4.96
C ASP A 16 10.31 16.14 4.54
N SER A 17 10.04 16.06 3.23
CA SER A 17 9.14 15.06 2.67
C SER A 17 9.62 13.63 2.96
N ALA A 18 10.91 13.39 2.90
CA ALA A 18 11.43 12.06 3.17
C ALA A 18 11.22 11.66 4.63
N ALA A 19 11.40 12.61 5.55
CA ALA A 19 11.16 12.35 6.97
C ALA A 19 9.67 12.06 7.22
N LEU A 20 8.78 12.82 6.59
CA LEU A 20 7.34 12.60 6.72
C LEU A 20 6.94 11.22 6.20
N GLN A 21 7.50 10.81 5.07
CA GLN A 21 7.20 9.50 4.52
C GLN A 21 7.71 8.36 5.41
N ARG A 22 8.91 8.51 5.96
CA ARG A 22 9.46 7.50 6.88
C ARG A 22 8.60 7.36 8.13
N ASP A 23 8.13 8.47 8.66
CA ASP A 23 7.29 8.44 9.85
C ASP A 23 5.94 7.79 9.56
N LEU A 24 5.37 8.07 8.41
CA LEU A 24 4.15 7.40 7.97
C LEU A 24 4.37 5.88 7.87
N CYS A 25 5.48 5.47 7.26
CA CYS A 25 5.78 4.05 7.15
C CYS A 25 5.89 3.39 8.53
N ALA A 26 6.49 4.08 9.49
CA ALA A 26 6.56 3.57 10.85
C ALA A 26 5.16 3.39 11.44
N ALA A 27 4.27 4.37 11.21
CA ALA A 27 2.90 4.28 11.69
C ALA A 27 2.15 3.10 11.06
N LEU A 28 2.35 2.87 9.77
CA LEU A 28 1.69 1.77 9.06
C LEU A 28 2.16 0.39 9.51
N LEU A 29 3.28 0.31 10.23
CA LEU A 29 3.76 -0.95 10.78
C LEU A 29 3.20 -1.24 12.18
N THR A 30 2.44 -0.34 12.78
CA THR A 30 1.92 -0.56 14.13
C THR A 30 0.62 -1.37 14.20
N PRO A 31 -0.28 -1.35 13.19
CA PRO A 31 -1.50 -2.16 13.29
C PRO A 31 -1.17 -3.66 13.39
N ARG A 32 -1.88 -4.35 14.27
CA ARG A 32 -1.63 -5.76 14.55
C ARG A 32 -2.54 -6.70 13.77
N ASP A 33 -3.62 -6.17 13.21
CA ASP A 33 -4.58 -6.96 12.44
C ASP A 33 -5.25 -6.07 11.39
N PRO A 34 -6.01 -6.67 10.45
CA PRO A 34 -6.64 -5.89 9.38
C PRO A 34 -7.61 -4.82 9.89
N GLN A 35 -8.27 -5.07 11.00
CA GLN A 35 -9.22 -4.10 11.55
C GLN A 35 -8.53 -2.86 12.06
N GLU A 36 -7.40 -3.02 12.74
CA GLU A 36 -6.60 -1.87 13.20
C GLU A 36 -6.04 -1.08 12.02
N MET A 37 -5.56 -1.79 10.98
CA MET A 37 -5.05 -1.13 9.79
C MET A 37 -6.16 -0.34 9.09
N GLU A 38 -7.34 -0.93 8.96
CA GLU A 38 -8.44 -0.25 8.31
C GLU A 38 -8.81 1.05 9.04
N ARG A 39 -8.84 1.03 10.36
CA ARG A 39 -9.12 2.23 11.15
C ARG A 39 -8.10 3.33 10.88
N LEU A 40 -6.82 2.96 10.81
CA LEU A 40 -5.76 3.93 10.53
C LEU A 40 -5.91 4.50 9.11
N LEU A 41 -6.20 3.64 8.14
CA LEU A 41 -6.35 4.09 6.76
C LEU A 41 -7.58 5.00 6.59
N VAL A 42 -8.66 4.71 7.31
CA VAL A 42 -9.86 5.56 7.27
C VAL A 42 -9.55 6.96 7.84
N ASP A 43 -8.71 7.03 8.87
CA ASP A 43 -8.30 8.33 9.40
C ASP A 43 -7.36 9.07 8.47
N LEU A 44 -6.45 8.36 7.82
CA LEU A 44 -5.44 8.97 6.95
C LEU A 44 -5.98 9.41 5.61
N CYS A 45 -6.89 8.64 5.04
CA CYS A 45 -7.32 8.82 3.65
C CYS A 45 -8.74 9.33 3.58
N THR A 46 -9.01 10.12 2.55
CA THR A 46 -10.41 10.35 2.17
C THR A 46 -10.99 9.03 1.65
N PRO A 47 -12.32 8.87 1.65
CA PRO A 47 -12.91 7.66 1.05
C PRO A 47 -12.46 7.41 -0.39
N ALA A 48 -12.31 8.47 -1.19
CA ALA A 48 -11.85 8.33 -2.57
C ALA A 48 -10.40 7.86 -2.63
N GLU A 49 -9.54 8.40 -1.78
CA GLU A 49 -8.14 7.98 -1.73
C GLU A 49 -8.01 6.52 -1.32
N LEU A 50 -8.76 6.10 -0.31
CA LEU A 50 -8.71 4.72 0.14
C LEU A 50 -9.21 3.77 -0.93
N ARG A 51 -10.29 4.14 -1.64
CA ARG A 51 -10.79 3.34 -2.75
C ARG A 51 -9.73 3.18 -3.83
N ILE A 52 -9.05 4.26 -4.19
CA ILE A 52 -8.02 4.22 -5.23
C ILE A 52 -6.87 3.30 -4.81
N LEU A 53 -6.44 3.39 -3.56
CA LEU A 53 -5.37 2.51 -3.06
C LEU A 53 -5.80 1.05 -3.12
N ALA A 54 -7.04 0.76 -2.69
CA ALA A 54 -7.57 -0.59 -2.71
C ALA A 54 -7.68 -1.13 -4.14
N GLU A 55 -8.11 -0.28 -5.08
CA GLU A 55 -8.19 -0.66 -6.49
C GLU A 55 -6.81 -0.98 -7.07
N ARG A 56 -5.81 -0.14 -6.75
CA ARG A 56 -4.44 -0.41 -7.21
C ARG A 56 -3.93 -1.74 -6.70
N TRP A 57 -4.17 -2.01 -5.44
CA TRP A 57 -3.75 -3.28 -4.85
C TRP A 57 -4.43 -4.46 -5.54
N HIS A 58 -5.74 -4.36 -5.75
CA HIS A 58 -6.50 -5.43 -6.42
C HIS A 58 -5.97 -5.67 -7.83
N VAL A 59 -5.70 -4.60 -8.58
CA VAL A 59 -5.14 -4.72 -9.92
C VAL A 59 -3.77 -5.41 -9.89
N ALA A 60 -2.93 -5.08 -8.92
CA ALA A 60 -1.63 -5.74 -8.79
C ALA A 60 -1.80 -7.25 -8.57
N ARG A 61 -2.77 -7.64 -7.73
CA ARG A 61 -3.06 -9.05 -7.50
C ARG A 61 -3.54 -9.75 -8.76
N LEU A 62 -4.39 -9.10 -9.54
CA LEU A 62 -4.90 -9.68 -10.80
C LEU A 62 -3.80 -9.80 -11.85
N LEU A 63 -2.94 -8.78 -11.96
CA LEU A 63 -1.83 -8.82 -12.91
C LEU A 63 -0.85 -9.95 -12.59
N ASP A 64 -0.65 -10.23 -11.32
CA ASP A 64 0.27 -11.26 -10.89
C ASP A 64 -0.35 -12.66 -10.92
N GLY A 65 -1.61 -12.77 -10.52
CA GLY A 65 -2.23 -14.06 -10.27
C GLY A 65 -3.14 -14.58 -11.36
N THR A 66 -3.32 -13.83 -12.46
CA THR A 66 -4.20 -14.26 -13.56
C THR A 66 -3.52 -14.00 -14.89
N ARG A 67 -4.17 -14.48 -15.96
CA ARG A 67 -3.73 -14.22 -17.34
C ARG A 67 -4.60 -13.16 -18.02
N LEU A 68 -5.37 -12.41 -17.24
CA LEU A 68 -6.21 -11.36 -17.80
C LEU A 68 -5.34 -10.29 -18.46
N SER A 69 -5.80 -9.80 -19.60
CA SER A 69 -5.18 -8.66 -20.24
C SER A 69 -5.48 -7.38 -19.46
N TYR A 70 -4.72 -6.33 -19.71
CA TYR A 70 -4.99 -5.02 -19.09
C TYR A 70 -6.40 -4.55 -19.39
N ARG A 71 -6.86 -4.76 -20.62
CA ARG A 71 -8.21 -4.39 -21.00
C ARG A 71 -9.26 -5.19 -20.22
N GLU A 72 -9.06 -6.49 -20.11
CA GLU A 72 -9.97 -7.34 -19.36
C GLU A 72 -10.03 -6.96 -17.88
N ILE A 73 -8.90 -6.65 -17.29
CA ILE A 73 -8.87 -6.18 -15.91
C ILE A 73 -9.69 -4.92 -15.76
N GLY A 74 -9.49 -3.95 -16.66
CA GLY A 74 -10.28 -2.72 -16.64
C GLY A 74 -11.76 -2.98 -16.78
N GLU A 75 -12.16 -3.87 -17.70
CA GLU A 75 -13.56 -4.18 -17.92
C GLU A 75 -14.20 -4.87 -16.71
N GLN A 76 -13.47 -5.80 -16.10
CA GLN A 76 -14.03 -6.59 -14.99
C GLN A 76 -14.03 -5.85 -13.65
N THR A 77 -13.12 -4.89 -13.47
CA THR A 77 -13.00 -4.17 -12.20
C THR A 77 -13.60 -2.78 -12.23
N GLY A 78 -13.80 -2.21 -13.41
CA GLY A 78 -14.20 -0.81 -13.54
C GLY A 78 -13.03 0.16 -13.32
N VAL A 79 -11.83 -0.33 -13.10
CA VAL A 79 -10.65 0.52 -12.90
C VAL A 79 -10.18 1.03 -14.26
N SER A 80 -9.77 2.30 -14.32
CA SER A 80 -9.35 2.91 -15.59
C SER A 80 -8.11 2.22 -16.14
N THR A 81 -8.00 2.21 -17.47
CA THR A 81 -6.84 1.66 -18.16
C THR A 81 -5.55 2.35 -17.71
N THR A 82 -5.60 3.66 -17.49
CA THR A 82 -4.44 4.40 -17.00
C THR A 82 -3.95 3.85 -15.67
N THR A 83 -4.86 3.55 -14.76
CA THR A 83 -4.48 2.96 -13.47
C THR A 83 -3.90 1.56 -13.64
N VAL A 84 -4.49 0.74 -14.51
CA VAL A 84 -3.95 -0.61 -14.76
C VAL A 84 -2.53 -0.54 -15.30
N VAL A 85 -2.28 0.35 -16.26
CA VAL A 85 -0.94 0.53 -16.85
C VAL A 85 0.05 1.01 -15.79
N ARG A 86 -0.35 1.96 -14.95
CA ARG A 86 0.51 2.44 -13.86
C ARG A 86 0.88 1.30 -12.91
N VAL A 87 -0.10 0.53 -12.48
CA VAL A 87 0.16 -0.57 -11.54
C VAL A 87 1.08 -1.60 -12.16
N ALA A 88 0.86 -1.94 -13.43
CA ALA A 88 1.71 -2.89 -14.14
C ALA A 88 3.16 -2.43 -14.19
N ARG A 89 3.36 -1.13 -14.42
CA ARG A 89 4.71 -0.56 -14.45
C ARG A 89 5.42 -0.72 -13.11
N PHE A 90 4.74 -0.39 -12.02
CA PHE A 90 5.34 -0.50 -10.69
C PHE A 90 5.51 -1.95 -10.24
N LEU A 91 4.62 -2.83 -10.64
CA LEU A 91 4.75 -4.24 -10.33
C LEU A 91 5.92 -4.88 -11.08
N LYS A 92 6.12 -4.52 -12.37
CA LYS A 92 7.01 -5.26 -13.25
C LYS A 92 8.31 -4.56 -13.61
N GLN A 93 8.34 -3.23 -13.62
CA GLN A 93 9.47 -2.48 -14.17
C GLN A 93 10.21 -1.61 -13.16
N GLU A 94 9.49 -0.93 -12.28
CA GLU A 94 10.13 -0.02 -11.33
C GLU A 94 10.94 -0.80 -10.29
N PRO A 95 12.03 -0.22 -9.78
CA PRO A 95 12.96 -0.97 -8.92
C PRO A 95 12.50 -1.18 -7.48
N HIS A 96 11.43 -0.52 -7.06
CA HIS A 96 11.00 -0.54 -5.65
C HIS A 96 10.49 -1.90 -5.21
N GLN A 97 9.78 -2.62 -6.06
CA GLN A 97 9.27 -3.98 -5.84
C GLN A 97 8.42 -4.13 -4.58
N GLY A 98 7.71 -3.07 -4.20
CA GLY A 98 6.82 -3.10 -3.04
C GLY A 98 5.63 -4.02 -3.23
N TYR A 99 4.99 -3.97 -4.41
CA TYR A 99 3.90 -4.90 -4.70
C TYR A 99 4.39 -6.35 -4.65
N ARG A 100 5.56 -6.61 -5.24
CA ARG A 100 6.11 -7.96 -5.28
C ARG A 100 6.35 -8.50 -3.86
N ALA A 101 6.96 -7.71 -3.02
CA ALA A 101 7.24 -8.12 -1.64
C ALA A 101 5.95 -8.41 -0.87
N ALA A 102 4.94 -7.57 -1.02
CA ALA A 102 3.68 -7.74 -0.30
C ALA A 102 2.91 -8.97 -0.81
N ILE A 103 2.85 -9.15 -2.12
CA ILE A 103 2.16 -10.31 -2.71
C ILE A 103 2.83 -11.60 -2.26
N ASP A 104 4.17 -11.64 -2.35
CA ASP A 104 4.90 -12.85 -1.96
C ASP A 104 4.71 -13.17 -0.47
N ALA A 105 4.70 -12.16 0.37
CA ALA A 105 4.48 -12.36 1.80
C ALA A 105 3.08 -12.89 2.08
N MET A 106 2.07 -12.38 1.40
CA MET A 106 0.70 -12.87 1.57
C MET A 106 0.54 -14.28 1.04
N ASP A 107 1.14 -14.58 -0.11
CA ASP A 107 1.05 -15.92 -0.70
C ASP A 107 1.76 -16.95 0.19
N ALA A 108 2.88 -16.59 0.79
CA ALA A 108 3.59 -17.46 1.72
C ALA A 108 2.72 -17.82 2.94
N ARG A 109 1.93 -16.84 3.44
CA ARG A 109 1.02 -17.10 4.55
C ARG A 109 -0.09 -18.07 4.16
N ASN A 110 -0.53 -18.00 2.91
CA ASN A 110 -1.66 -18.81 2.45
C ASN A 110 -1.27 -20.23 2.07
N VAL A 111 0.01 -20.52 1.95
CA VAL A 111 0.50 -21.85 1.58
C VAL A 111 0.46 -22.83 2.75
N ARG A 112 0.36 -22.36 3.95
CA ARG A 112 0.37 -23.22 5.14
C ARG A 112 -0.89 -24.05 5.28
#